data_f7c2cce876b5f020ec97f0f0302e38ef
#
_entry.id   f7c2cce876b5f020ec97f0f0302e38ef
#
_cell.length_a   1.000
_cell.length_b   1.000
_cell.length_c   1.000
_cell.angle_alpha   90.00
_cell.angle_beta   90.00
_cell.angle_gamma   90.00
#
_symmetry.space_group_name_H-M   'P 1'
#
loop_
_entity.id
_entity.type
_entity.pdbx_description
1 polymer ?
#
loop_
_entity_poly.entity_id
_entity_poly.type
_entity_poly.pdbx_seq_one_letter_code
_entity_poly.pdbx_strand_id
1 'polypeptide(L)'
;MVLPSFFYAIASSESRQLISLDELQRIITLDAMTQARTEDYRKNMRISSELAHQTKVMMPGITTSVLMDGRGKELRNVVKTTQMIAVDIDKIPAEKMKEVVQKADADPHTMMRFITVSQRGLRIISRYLPIDDDEVTALELFDVIIRKAMSYYSKLLGVPADEQCVDITRMCGLAHDPTAYFHWDAEPFGLDTHDLKALYTKKANEAKYAKRASKRKRNSQKMVALGKGVPSMDEAAQHILNLLDTWGYKFESGAHNEYVLHFGKVCVRYGIDKEEAMTYAKCNFSSDYPDADSVMKSCYKHTEKLGTWHFYRKGEGFSG
;
A
#
# COMPACT_ATOMS: atom_id res chain seq x y z
N MET A 1 -0.90 -27.14 -5.93
CA MET A 1 -1.29 -25.73 -5.77
C MET A 1 -1.73 -25.49 -4.34
N VAL A 2 -1.31 -24.39 -3.72
CA VAL A 2 -1.80 -23.97 -2.38
C VAL A 2 -3.13 -23.24 -2.58
N LEU A 3 -4.16 -23.61 -1.79
CA LEU A 3 -5.45 -22.96 -1.86
C LEU A 3 -5.50 -21.74 -0.93
N PRO A 4 -6.29 -20.70 -1.27
CA PRO A 4 -6.40 -19.47 -0.50
C PRO A 4 -7.14 -19.68 0.82
N SER A 5 -7.00 -18.73 1.73
CA SER A 5 -7.84 -18.67 2.93
C SER A 5 -9.19 -18.08 2.61
N PHE A 6 -10.23 -18.73 3.16
CA PHE A 6 -11.62 -18.31 3.08
C PHE A 6 -12.07 -17.70 4.40
N PHE A 7 -12.81 -16.61 4.32
CA PHE A 7 -13.42 -15.89 5.42
C PHE A 7 -14.94 -15.87 5.23
N TYR A 8 -15.70 -16.23 6.26
CA TYR A 8 -17.17 -16.17 6.22
C TYR A 8 -17.73 -14.75 6.15
N ALA A 9 -16.92 -13.77 6.56
CA ALA A 9 -17.19 -12.34 6.39
C ALA A 9 -15.86 -11.60 6.14
N ILE A 10 -15.88 -10.58 5.27
CA ILE A 10 -14.71 -9.72 5.03
C ILE A 10 -14.21 -9.07 6.33
N ALA A 11 -15.11 -8.73 7.26
CA ALA A 11 -14.76 -8.17 8.57
C ALA A 11 -14.14 -9.20 9.53
N SER A 12 -14.28 -10.51 9.30
CA SER A 12 -13.74 -11.54 10.19
C SER A 12 -12.21 -11.53 10.20
N SER A 13 -11.61 -11.79 11.36
CA SER A 13 -10.20 -12.15 11.50
C SER A 13 -9.94 -13.64 11.33
N GLU A 14 -10.97 -14.47 11.51
CA GLU A 14 -10.87 -15.92 11.42
C GLU A 14 -11.02 -16.40 10.00
N SER A 15 -10.16 -17.32 9.60
CA SER A 15 -10.18 -17.93 8.27
C SER A 15 -9.93 -19.43 8.34
N ARG A 16 -10.32 -20.11 7.28
CA ARG A 16 -9.92 -21.49 7.00
C ARG A 16 -9.36 -21.62 5.59
N GLN A 17 -8.59 -22.64 5.33
CA GLN A 17 -8.21 -22.95 3.96
C GLN A 17 -9.41 -23.52 3.18
N LEU A 18 -9.56 -23.14 1.91
CA LEU A 18 -10.48 -23.84 1.00
C LEU A 18 -10.04 -25.28 0.82
N ILE A 19 -11.00 -26.18 0.66
CA ILE A 19 -10.76 -27.62 0.44
C ILE A 19 -10.41 -27.87 -1.03
N SER A 20 -11.06 -27.15 -1.96
CA SER A 20 -10.84 -27.26 -3.40
C SER A 20 -11.23 -25.99 -4.14
N LEU A 21 -10.85 -25.90 -5.41
CA LEU A 21 -11.34 -24.85 -6.32
C LEU A 21 -12.83 -25.03 -6.64
N ASP A 22 -13.33 -26.26 -6.64
CA ASP A 22 -14.77 -26.54 -6.84
C ASP A 22 -15.60 -25.98 -5.66
N GLU A 23 -15.04 -25.98 -4.44
CA GLU A 23 -15.68 -25.31 -3.32
C GLU A 23 -15.82 -23.81 -3.58
N LEU A 24 -14.78 -23.16 -4.09
CA LEU A 24 -14.81 -21.74 -4.45
C LEU A 24 -15.85 -21.46 -5.54
N GLN A 25 -15.91 -22.31 -6.56
CA GLN A 25 -16.94 -22.24 -7.60
C GLN A 25 -18.34 -22.32 -7.00
N ARG A 26 -18.60 -23.30 -6.12
CA ARG A 26 -19.91 -23.47 -5.47
C ARG A 26 -20.28 -22.26 -4.60
N ILE A 27 -19.33 -21.67 -3.88
CA ILE A 27 -19.56 -20.47 -3.07
C ILE A 27 -20.04 -19.30 -3.95
N ILE A 28 -19.46 -19.14 -5.13
CA ILE A 28 -19.81 -18.04 -6.04
C ILE A 28 -21.12 -18.32 -6.77
N THR A 29 -21.38 -19.57 -7.22
CA THR A 29 -22.48 -19.86 -8.14
C THR A 29 -23.72 -20.42 -7.48
N LEU A 30 -23.62 -21.09 -6.33
CA LEU A 30 -24.70 -21.91 -5.76
C LEU A 30 -24.97 -21.66 -4.26
N ASP A 31 -24.07 -20.99 -3.54
CA ASP A 31 -24.23 -20.82 -2.10
C ASP A 31 -25.34 -19.83 -1.75
N ALA A 32 -26.39 -20.32 -1.06
CA ALA A 32 -27.55 -19.53 -0.71
C ALA A 32 -27.24 -18.34 0.21
N MET A 33 -26.24 -18.46 1.10
CA MET A 33 -25.84 -17.37 1.98
C MET A 33 -25.13 -16.27 1.17
N THR A 34 -24.24 -16.62 0.27
CA THR A 34 -23.57 -15.68 -0.63
C THR A 34 -24.58 -14.99 -1.53
N GLN A 35 -25.58 -15.72 -2.04
CA GLN A 35 -26.67 -15.15 -2.82
C GLN A 35 -27.47 -14.13 -2.00
N ALA A 36 -27.96 -14.52 -0.83
CA ALA A 36 -28.75 -13.63 0.02
C ALA A 36 -28.00 -12.33 0.37
N ARG A 37 -26.73 -12.43 0.78
CA ARG A 37 -25.89 -11.26 1.08
C ARG A 37 -25.65 -10.39 -0.14
N THR A 38 -25.48 -10.97 -1.32
CA THR A 38 -25.31 -10.23 -2.59
C THR A 38 -26.56 -9.44 -2.92
N GLU A 39 -27.74 -10.04 -2.77
CA GLU A 39 -29.03 -9.40 -3.00
C GLU A 39 -29.28 -8.27 -1.98
N ASP A 40 -28.99 -8.52 -0.70
CA ASP A 40 -29.11 -7.51 0.37
C ASP A 40 -28.19 -6.32 0.12
N TYR A 41 -26.92 -6.53 -0.31
CA TYR A 41 -26.04 -5.45 -0.69
C TYR A 41 -26.64 -4.61 -1.82
N ARG A 42 -27.14 -5.24 -2.88
CA ARG A 42 -27.72 -4.56 -4.05
C ARG A 42 -28.97 -3.76 -3.69
N LYS A 43 -29.76 -4.27 -2.75
CA LYS A 43 -30.92 -3.60 -2.16
C LYS A 43 -30.50 -2.36 -1.34
N ASN A 44 -29.56 -2.57 -0.42
CA ASN A 44 -29.06 -1.53 0.48
C ASN A 44 -28.33 -0.42 -0.26
N MET A 45 -27.61 -0.74 -1.35
CA MET A 45 -26.96 0.25 -2.20
C MET A 45 -27.92 1.28 -2.83
N ARG A 46 -29.21 0.89 -3.00
CA ARG A 46 -30.27 1.79 -3.49
C ARG A 46 -30.82 2.69 -2.39
N ILE A 47 -30.58 2.34 -1.12
CA ILE A 47 -31.09 3.07 0.05
C ILE A 47 -30.05 4.03 0.58
N SER A 48 -28.87 3.52 0.94
CA SER A 48 -27.73 4.33 1.39
C SER A 48 -26.39 3.64 1.22
N SER A 49 -25.33 4.43 1.02
CA SER A 49 -23.94 3.93 0.94
C SER A 49 -23.49 3.29 2.26
N GLU A 50 -23.97 3.79 3.39
CA GLU A 50 -23.63 3.27 4.73
C GLU A 50 -24.20 1.84 4.91
N LEU A 51 -25.47 1.62 4.60
CA LEU A 51 -26.11 0.29 4.67
C LEU A 51 -25.43 -0.68 3.70
N ALA A 52 -25.09 -0.21 2.49
CA ALA A 52 -24.35 -1.03 1.54
C ALA A 52 -22.97 -1.41 2.09
N HIS A 53 -22.25 -0.48 2.72
CA HIS A 53 -20.95 -0.76 3.33
C HIS A 53 -21.08 -1.82 4.45
N GLN A 54 -22.05 -1.68 5.35
CA GLN A 54 -22.33 -2.66 6.42
C GLN A 54 -22.60 -4.06 5.86
N THR A 55 -23.37 -4.16 4.76
CA THR A 55 -23.61 -5.44 4.09
C THR A 55 -22.32 -5.96 3.42
N LYS A 56 -21.53 -5.08 2.80
CA LYS A 56 -20.29 -5.47 2.11
C LYS A 56 -19.29 -6.13 3.04
N VAL A 57 -19.11 -5.62 4.25
CA VAL A 57 -18.15 -6.18 5.22
C VAL A 57 -18.58 -7.56 5.74
N MET A 58 -19.86 -7.91 5.60
CA MET A 58 -20.42 -9.24 5.92
C MET A 58 -20.35 -10.22 4.76
N MET A 59 -19.95 -9.79 3.56
CA MET A 59 -19.77 -10.70 2.42
C MET A 59 -18.66 -11.74 2.70
N PRO A 60 -18.77 -12.97 2.20
CA PRO A 60 -17.65 -13.90 2.23
C PRO A 60 -16.50 -13.38 1.38
N GLY A 61 -15.29 -13.83 1.69
CA GLY A 61 -14.11 -13.41 0.94
C GLY A 61 -12.95 -14.40 1.03
N ILE A 62 -11.96 -14.19 0.19
CA ILE A 62 -10.70 -14.94 0.18
C ILE A 62 -9.50 -14.00 0.16
N THR A 63 -8.38 -14.40 0.74
CA THR A 63 -7.08 -13.82 0.46
C THR A 63 -6.46 -14.57 -0.72
N THR A 64 -6.78 -14.11 -1.95
CA THR A 64 -6.49 -14.85 -3.20
C THR A 64 -5.05 -15.31 -3.28
N SER A 65 -4.10 -14.45 -2.94
CA SER A 65 -2.66 -14.66 -3.20
C SER A 65 -1.93 -15.39 -2.08
N VAL A 66 -2.57 -15.58 -0.92
CA VAL A 66 -1.93 -16.17 0.26
C VAL A 66 -2.84 -17.11 1.03
N LEU A 67 -2.23 -18.11 1.67
CA LEU A 67 -2.81 -18.89 2.75
C LEU A 67 -2.41 -18.22 4.08
N MET A 68 -3.40 -17.92 4.92
CA MET A 68 -3.23 -17.34 6.25
C MET A 68 -3.24 -18.41 7.34
N ASP A 69 -2.69 -18.10 8.50
CA ASP A 69 -2.66 -19.02 9.67
C ASP A 69 -3.96 -19.08 10.47
N GLY A 70 -5.01 -18.39 10.01
CA GLY A 70 -6.33 -18.34 10.66
C GLY A 70 -6.50 -17.25 11.72
N ARG A 71 -5.46 -16.46 12.04
CA ARG A 71 -5.46 -15.45 13.13
C ARG A 71 -5.56 -14.00 12.66
N GLY A 72 -5.82 -13.75 11.40
CA GLY A 72 -5.95 -12.41 10.85
C GLY A 72 -5.42 -12.29 9.44
N LYS A 73 -5.43 -11.06 8.91
CA LYS A 73 -5.10 -10.75 7.51
C LYS A 73 -3.79 -9.97 7.35
N GLU A 74 -3.00 -9.89 8.40
CA GLU A 74 -1.73 -9.18 8.37
C GLU A 74 -0.63 -10.02 7.71
N LEU A 75 0.37 -9.37 7.11
CA LEU A 75 1.47 -10.04 6.40
C LEU A 75 2.20 -11.07 7.28
N ARG A 76 2.33 -10.79 8.58
CA ARG A 76 2.96 -11.73 9.55
C ARG A 76 2.20 -13.05 9.73
N ASN A 77 0.92 -13.11 9.34
CA ASN A 77 0.07 -14.30 9.44
C ASN A 77 0.03 -15.11 8.14
N VAL A 78 0.82 -14.71 7.14
CA VAL A 78 0.94 -15.46 5.88
C VAL A 78 1.77 -16.72 6.10
N VAL A 79 1.18 -17.86 5.76
CA VAL A 79 1.82 -19.17 5.81
C VAL A 79 2.54 -19.48 4.51
N LYS A 80 1.85 -19.22 3.38
CA LYS A 80 2.35 -19.57 2.05
C LYS A 80 1.64 -18.77 0.96
N THR A 81 2.30 -18.56 -0.17
CA THR A 81 1.67 -17.98 -1.37
C THR A 81 0.91 -19.06 -2.14
N THR A 82 -0.20 -18.67 -2.76
CA THR A 82 -1.06 -19.55 -3.58
C THR A 82 -0.64 -19.60 -5.04
N GLN A 83 0.20 -18.66 -5.47
CA GLN A 83 0.51 -18.40 -6.89
C GLN A 83 -0.72 -17.98 -7.70
N MET A 84 -1.69 -17.36 -7.04
CA MET A 84 -2.84 -16.71 -7.68
C MET A 84 -2.81 -15.21 -7.42
N ILE A 85 -3.34 -14.45 -8.37
CA ILE A 85 -3.52 -13.00 -8.29
C ILE A 85 -4.97 -12.65 -8.61
N ALA A 86 -5.47 -11.58 -8.00
CA ALA A 86 -6.78 -11.04 -8.30
C ALA A 86 -6.64 -9.64 -8.90
N VAL A 87 -7.15 -9.45 -10.11
CA VAL A 87 -7.24 -8.15 -10.76
C VAL A 87 -8.67 -7.63 -10.65
N ASP A 88 -8.79 -6.40 -10.18
CA ASP A 88 -10.07 -5.72 -9.96
C ASP A 88 -10.31 -4.72 -11.09
N ILE A 89 -11.37 -4.90 -11.87
CA ILE A 89 -11.81 -3.99 -12.93
C ILE A 89 -13.10 -3.33 -12.47
N ASP A 90 -13.00 -2.09 -12.04
CA ASP A 90 -14.13 -1.35 -11.48
C ASP A 90 -14.73 -0.35 -12.48
N LYS A 91 -15.96 0.11 -12.17
CA LYS A 91 -16.66 1.17 -12.90
C LYS A 91 -16.81 0.90 -14.40
N ILE A 92 -17.04 -0.35 -14.77
CA ILE A 92 -17.32 -0.74 -16.15
C ILE A 92 -18.66 -0.11 -16.55
N PRO A 93 -18.73 0.66 -17.67
CA PRO A 93 -20.00 1.14 -18.20
C PRO A 93 -20.96 0.00 -18.51
N ALA A 94 -22.23 0.14 -18.18
CA ALA A 94 -23.21 -0.93 -18.33
C ALA A 94 -23.29 -1.49 -19.77
N GLU A 95 -23.18 -0.60 -20.75
CA GLU A 95 -23.17 -0.94 -22.17
C GLU A 95 -21.94 -1.75 -22.61
N LYS A 96 -20.81 -1.62 -21.90
CA LYS A 96 -19.57 -2.35 -22.16
C LYS A 96 -19.45 -3.67 -21.39
N MET A 97 -20.27 -3.88 -20.37
CA MET A 97 -20.14 -5.03 -19.48
C MET A 97 -20.12 -6.35 -20.25
N LYS A 98 -21.02 -6.54 -21.21
CA LYS A 98 -21.08 -7.77 -22.01
C LYS A 98 -19.81 -8.01 -22.83
N GLU A 99 -19.28 -6.98 -23.45
CA GLU A 99 -18.04 -7.07 -24.23
C GLU A 99 -16.84 -7.39 -23.34
N VAL A 100 -16.73 -6.70 -22.19
CA VAL A 100 -15.64 -6.89 -21.23
C VAL A 100 -15.67 -8.31 -20.66
N VAL A 101 -16.84 -8.84 -20.31
CA VAL A 101 -17.04 -10.23 -19.88
C VAL A 101 -16.57 -11.21 -20.95
N GLN A 102 -17.01 -11.04 -22.20
CA GLN A 102 -16.62 -11.93 -23.31
C GLN A 102 -15.11 -11.93 -23.56
N LYS A 103 -14.47 -10.76 -23.49
CA LYS A 103 -13.02 -10.66 -23.64
C LYS A 103 -12.27 -11.34 -22.49
N ALA A 104 -12.75 -11.16 -21.26
CA ALA A 104 -12.15 -11.81 -20.10
C ALA A 104 -12.29 -13.35 -20.16
N ASP A 105 -13.46 -13.86 -20.56
CA ASP A 105 -13.71 -15.30 -20.66
C ASP A 105 -12.94 -15.99 -21.81
N ALA A 106 -12.64 -15.25 -22.86
CA ALA A 106 -11.87 -15.75 -24.00
C ALA A 106 -10.35 -15.69 -23.78
N ASP A 107 -9.90 -15.05 -22.71
CA ASP A 107 -8.47 -14.85 -22.45
C ASP A 107 -7.83 -16.09 -21.83
N PRO A 108 -6.67 -16.57 -22.35
CA PRO A 108 -6.03 -17.79 -21.86
C PRO A 108 -5.51 -17.70 -20.42
N HIS A 109 -5.24 -16.50 -19.90
CA HIS A 109 -4.75 -16.30 -18.54
C HIS A 109 -5.88 -16.17 -17.51
N THR A 110 -7.14 -16.06 -17.93
CA THR A 110 -8.27 -15.95 -17.03
C THR A 110 -8.63 -17.33 -16.44
N MET A 111 -8.21 -17.58 -15.19
CA MET A 111 -8.55 -18.82 -14.49
C MET A 111 -9.98 -18.77 -13.92
N MET A 112 -10.40 -17.63 -13.43
CA MET A 112 -11.74 -17.39 -12.92
C MET A 112 -12.12 -15.92 -13.14
N ARG A 113 -13.41 -15.71 -13.47
CA ARG A 113 -13.99 -14.38 -13.52
C ARG A 113 -15.40 -14.40 -12.91
N PHE A 114 -15.69 -13.39 -12.11
CA PHE A 114 -17.07 -13.14 -11.64
C PHE A 114 -17.38 -11.65 -11.58
N ILE A 115 -18.66 -11.31 -11.68
CA ILE A 115 -19.17 -9.96 -11.57
C ILE A 115 -19.19 -9.57 -10.09
N THR A 116 -18.62 -8.38 -9.77
CA THR A 116 -18.56 -7.89 -8.39
C THR A 116 -19.94 -7.61 -7.80
N VAL A 117 -20.04 -7.54 -6.49
CA VAL A 117 -21.32 -7.36 -5.77
C VAL A 117 -22.10 -6.13 -6.24
N SER A 118 -21.41 -5.08 -6.69
CA SER A 118 -22.01 -3.84 -7.20
C SER A 118 -22.60 -3.96 -8.61
N GLN A 119 -22.36 -5.06 -9.32
CA GLN A 119 -22.67 -5.25 -10.75
C GLN A 119 -22.00 -4.25 -11.70
N ARG A 120 -20.99 -3.54 -11.24
CA ARG A 120 -20.28 -2.50 -12.00
C ARG A 120 -18.81 -2.80 -12.22
N GLY A 121 -18.39 -4.03 -11.94
CA GLY A 121 -17.01 -4.44 -12.10
C GLY A 121 -16.88 -5.94 -12.24
N LEU A 122 -15.67 -6.37 -12.61
CA LEU A 122 -15.26 -7.76 -12.69
C LEU A 122 -14.12 -8.01 -11.70
N ARG A 123 -14.12 -9.20 -11.14
CA ARG A 123 -12.96 -9.77 -10.47
C ARG A 123 -12.41 -10.86 -11.37
N ILE A 124 -11.14 -10.72 -11.76
CA ILE A 124 -10.43 -11.71 -12.57
C ILE A 124 -9.34 -12.31 -11.71
N ILE A 125 -9.32 -13.64 -11.62
CA ILE A 125 -8.26 -14.38 -10.92
C ILE A 125 -7.45 -15.13 -11.96
N SER A 126 -6.14 -15.01 -11.87
CA SER A 126 -5.17 -15.65 -12.75
C SER A 126 -4.10 -16.33 -11.92
N ARG A 127 -3.34 -17.23 -12.56
CA ARG A 127 -2.18 -17.89 -11.96
C ARG A 127 -0.89 -17.19 -12.39
N TYR A 128 0.18 -17.41 -11.62
CA TYR A 128 1.51 -17.02 -12.04
C TYR A 128 2.55 -18.12 -11.74
N LEU A 129 3.64 -18.10 -12.49
CA LEU A 129 4.77 -19.02 -12.28
C LEU A 129 5.65 -18.49 -11.15
N PRO A 130 6.08 -19.34 -10.21
CA PRO A 130 7.14 -18.99 -9.27
C PRO A 130 8.46 -18.79 -10.04
N ILE A 131 9.39 -18.07 -9.43
CA ILE A 131 10.78 -17.99 -9.88
C ILE A 131 11.62 -18.89 -8.98
N ASP A 132 12.50 -19.68 -9.57
CA ASP A 132 13.50 -20.47 -8.85
C ASP A 132 14.75 -19.61 -8.63
N ASP A 133 14.62 -18.65 -7.70
CA ASP A 133 15.68 -17.71 -7.34
C ASP A 133 15.52 -17.29 -5.88
N ASP A 134 16.42 -17.78 -5.04
CA ASP A 134 16.43 -17.51 -3.59
C ASP A 134 16.64 -16.03 -3.25
N GLU A 135 17.14 -15.23 -4.19
CA GLU A 135 17.29 -13.79 -3.99
C GLU A 135 15.97 -13.02 -4.15
N VAL A 136 14.96 -13.62 -4.79
CA VAL A 136 13.65 -12.98 -5.05
C VAL A 136 12.63 -13.44 -4.03
N THR A 137 12.21 -12.54 -3.18
CA THR A 137 11.13 -12.84 -2.23
C THR A 137 9.77 -12.99 -2.92
N ALA A 138 8.88 -13.76 -2.30
CA ALA A 138 7.50 -13.92 -2.80
C ALA A 138 6.75 -12.59 -2.93
N LEU A 139 7.06 -11.59 -2.09
CA LEU A 139 6.46 -10.25 -2.15
C LEU A 139 6.96 -9.45 -3.36
N GLU A 140 8.26 -9.50 -3.64
CA GLU A 140 8.86 -8.82 -4.80
C GLU A 140 8.33 -9.41 -6.11
N LEU A 141 8.24 -10.74 -6.19
CA LEU A 141 7.63 -11.42 -7.32
C LEU A 141 6.17 -11.01 -7.50
N PHE A 142 5.40 -11.04 -6.42
CA PHE A 142 3.99 -10.67 -6.45
C PHE A 142 3.77 -9.23 -6.94
N ASP A 143 4.56 -8.24 -6.45
CA ASP A 143 4.43 -6.83 -6.86
C ASP A 143 4.64 -6.65 -8.37
N VAL A 144 5.58 -7.37 -8.96
CA VAL A 144 5.83 -7.30 -10.41
C VAL A 144 4.71 -7.99 -11.20
N ILE A 145 4.31 -9.18 -10.79
CA ILE A 145 3.29 -9.98 -11.47
C ILE A 145 1.92 -9.29 -11.42
N ILE A 146 1.50 -8.78 -10.27
CA ILE A 146 0.19 -8.12 -10.15
C ILE A 146 0.11 -6.89 -11.06
N ARG A 147 1.17 -6.08 -11.13
CA ARG A 147 1.23 -4.89 -12.01
C ARG A 147 1.23 -5.28 -13.49
N LYS A 148 1.95 -6.35 -13.84
CA LYS A 148 1.93 -6.91 -15.19
C LYS A 148 0.52 -7.35 -15.58
N ALA A 149 -0.16 -8.11 -14.73
CA ALA A 149 -1.52 -8.59 -14.98
C ALA A 149 -2.52 -7.43 -15.06
N MET A 150 -2.43 -6.43 -14.16
CA MET A 150 -3.27 -5.24 -14.22
C MET A 150 -3.09 -4.46 -15.53
N SER A 151 -1.85 -4.25 -15.96
CA SER A 151 -1.57 -3.60 -17.25
C SER A 151 -2.08 -4.41 -18.43
N TYR A 152 -1.92 -5.73 -18.39
CA TYR A 152 -2.40 -6.64 -19.40
C TYR A 152 -3.92 -6.58 -19.54
N TYR A 153 -4.67 -6.80 -18.44
CA TYR A 153 -6.13 -6.78 -18.48
C TYR A 153 -6.70 -5.40 -18.76
N SER A 154 -6.06 -4.33 -18.32
CA SER A 154 -6.47 -2.96 -18.69
C SER A 154 -6.42 -2.74 -20.19
N LYS A 155 -5.38 -3.23 -20.87
CA LYS A 155 -5.24 -3.13 -22.33
C LYS A 155 -6.24 -4.03 -23.05
N LEU A 156 -6.37 -5.29 -22.61
CA LEU A 156 -7.27 -6.28 -23.21
C LEU A 156 -8.73 -5.82 -23.16
N LEU A 157 -9.15 -5.35 -22.00
CA LEU A 157 -10.54 -5.02 -21.72
C LEU A 157 -10.90 -3.58 -22.12
N GLY A 158 -9.91 -2.70 -22.31
CA GLY A 158 -10.13 -1.28 -22.56
C GLY A 158 -10.75 -0.52 -21.37
N VAL A 159 -10.58 -1.06 -20.16
CA VAL A 159 -11.02 -0.48 -18.89
C VAL A 159 -9.86 -0.60 -17.90
N PRO A 160 -9.47 0.48 -17.20
CA PRO A 160 -8.35 0.41 -16.28
C PRO A 160 -8.63 -0.49 -15.07
N ALA A 161 -7.64 -1.27 -14.68
CA ALA A 161 -7.66 -1.99 -13.41
C ALA A 161 -7.47 -1.01 -12.22
N ASP A 162 -7.98 -1.39 -11.04
CA ASP A 162 -7.80 -0.60 -9.82
C ASP A 162 -6.36 -0.73 -9.29
N GLU A 163 -5.55 0.29 -9.54
CA GLU A 163 -4.13 0.34 -9.14
C GLU A 163 -3.88 0.27 -7.63
N GLN A 164 -4.91 0.45 -6.80
CA GLN A 164 -4.81 0.34 -5.35
C GLN A 164 -4.83 -1.12 -4.88
N CYS A 165 -5.17 -2.07 -5.77
CA CYS A 165 -5.34 -3.48 -5.44
C CYS A 165 -4.03 -4.29 -5.54
N VAL A 166 -2.91 -3.77 -5.02
CA VAL A 166 -1.56 -4.37 -5.10
C VAL A 166 -1.07 -5.03 -3.81
N ASP A 167 -1.89 -5.14 -2.78
CA ASP A 167 -1.50 -5.79 -1.53
C ASP A 167 -1.68 -7.32 -1.64
N ILE A 168 -0.64 -8.09 -1.32
CA ILE A 168 -0.66 -9.56 -1.39
C ILE A 168 -1.67 -10.19 -0.41
N THR A 169 -1.97 -9.52 0.70
CA THR A 169 -2.95 -9.97 1.70
C THR A 169 -4.36 -9.44 1.42
N ARG A 170 -4.54 -8.74 0.29
CA ARG A 170 -5.80 -8.10 -0.03
C ARG A 170 -6.96 -9.09 -0.07
N MET A 171 -8.04 -8.71 0.62
CA MET A 171 -9.27 -9.45 0.65
C MET A 171 -10.04 -9.28 -0.67
N CYS A 172 -10.31 -10.40 -1.33
CA CYS A 172 -11.21 -10.49 -2.47
C CYS A 172 -12.60 -10.87 -1.97
N GLY A 173 -13.53 -9.94 -1.93
CA GLY A 173 -14.94 -10.21 -1.59
C GLY A 173 -15.61 -11.05 -2.67
N LEU A 174 -16.29 -12.12 -2.24
CA LEU A 174 -17.02 -13.01 -3.14
C LEU A 174 -18.46 -12.53 -3.28
N ALA A 175 -18.98 -12.50 -4.50
CA ALA A 175 -20.37 -12.19 -4.81
C ALA A 175 -21.02 -13.39 -5.49
N HIS A 176 -22.32 -13.54 -5.32
CA HIS A 176 -23.07 -14.54 -6.07
C HIS A 176 -23.18 -14.10 -7.55
N ASP A 177 -22.63 -14.94 -8.41
CA ASP A 177 -22.67 -14.78 -9.86
C ASP A 177 -22.85 -16.16 -10.53
N PRO A 178 -24.08 -16.54 -10.93
CA PRO A 178 -24.34 -17.81 -11.61
C PRO A 178 -23.74 -17.85 -13.02
N THR A 179 -23.25 -16.71 -13.54
CA THR A 179 -22.58 -16.60 -14.86
C THR A 179 -21.06 -16.55 -14.72
N ALA A 180 -20.52 -16.81 -13.54
CA ALA A 180 -19.08 -16.81 -13.31
C ALA A 180 -18.38 -17.83 -14.22
N TYR A 181 -17.21 -17.46 -14.71
CA TYR A 181 -16.38 -18.29 -15.60
C TYR A 181 -15.27 -18.98 -14.82
N PHE A 182 -14.97 -20.23 -15.17
CA PHE A 182 -13.93 -21.03 -14.53
C PHE A 182 -13.16 -21.84 -15.57
N HIS A 183 -11.86 -21.71 -15.57
CA HIS A 183 -10.91 -22.43 -16.41
C HIS A 183 -9.67 -22.79 -15.58
N TRP A 184 -9.73 -23.90 -14.86
CA TRP A 184 -8.72 -24.27 -13.87
C TRP A 184 -7.32 -24.51 -14.45
N ASP A 185 -7.24 -24.80 -15.76
CA ASP A 185 -6.00 -25.05 -16.50
C ASP A 185 -5.52 -23.79 -17.27
N ALA A 186 -6.01 -22.62 -16.90
CA ALA A 186 -5.59 -21.36 -17.51
C ALA A 186 -4.07 -21.17 -17.50
N GLU A 187 -3.54 -20.54 -18.54
CA GLU A 187 -2.11 -20.27 -18.68
C GLU A 187 -1.61 -19.32 -17.58
N PRO A 188 -0.57 -19.67 -16.84
CA PRO A 188 -0.07 -18.78 -15.81
C PRO A 188 0.71 -17.60 -16.40
N PHE A 189 0.65 -16.44 -15.75
CA PHE A 189 1.57 -15.34 -16.04
C PHE A 189 3.00 -15.72 -15.69
N GLY A 190 3.94 -15.44 -16.57
CA GLY A 190 5.38 -15.52 -16.32
C GLY A 190 6.02 -14.14 -16.39
N LEU A 191 7.23 -14.02 -15.86
CA LEU A 191 8.08 -12.86 -16.08
C LEU A 191 8.96 -13.07 -17.32
N ASP A 192 8.97 -12.09 -18.21
CA ASP A 192 9.90 -12.07 -19.32
C ASP A 192 11.25 -11.43 -18.91
N THR A 193 12.22 -11.43 -19.82
CA THR A 193 13.57 -10.90 -19.56
C THR A 193 13.55 -9.41 -19.17
N HIS A 194 12.60 -8.64 -19.69
CA HIS A 194 12.45 -7.23 -19.33
C HIS A 194 11.94 -7.06 -17.90
N ASP A 195 10.93 -7.83 -17.51
CA ASP A 195 10.37 -7.84 -16.15
C ASP A 195 11.44 -8.23 -15.13
N LEU A 196 12.21 -9.30 -15.41
CA LEU A 196 13.30 -9.75 -14.55
C LEU A 196 14.37 -8.67 -14.39
N LYS A 197 14.78 -8.04 -15.49
CA LYS A 197 15.76 -6.95 -15.46
C LYS A 197 15.24 -5.75 -14.61
N ALA A 198 13.98 -5.40 -14.73
CA ALA A 198 13.36 -4.35 -13.92
C ALA A 198 13.36 -4.72 -12.43
N LEU A 199 13.00 -5.96 -12.10
CA LEU A 199 13.01 -6.48 -10.73
C LEU A 199 14.41 -6.40 -10.11
N TYR A 200 15.45 -6.93 -10.76
CA TYR A 200 16.81 -6.90 -10.24
C TYR A 200 17.38 -5.47 -10.16
N THR A 201 17.03 -4.60 -11.11
CA THR A 201 17.44 -3.19 -11.08
C THR A 201 16.83 -2.47 -9.87
N LYS A 202 15.53 -2.72 -9.58
CA LYS A 202 14.84 -2.19 -8.40
C LYS A 202 15.53 -2.66 -7.11
N LYS A 203 15.81 -3.97 -6.97
CA LYS A 203 16.53 -4.55 -5.82
C LYS A 203 17.92 -3.92 -5.62
N ALA A 204 18.70 -3.82 -6.68
CA ALA A 204 20.04 -3.21 -6.61
C ALA A 204 19.99 -1.75 -6.15
N ASN A 205 18.99 -0.99 -6.59
CA ASN A 205 18.77 0.38 -6.15
C ASN A 205 18.35 0.46 -4.68
N GLU A 206 17.41 -0.36 -4.25
CA GLU A 206 16.96 -0.44 -2.84
C GLU A 206 18.12 -0.80 -1.91
N ALA A 207 18.93 -1.81 -2.26
CA ALA A 207 20.12 -2.19 -1.52
C ALA A 207 21.15 -1.04 -1.43
N LYS A 208 21.33 -0.29 -2.52
CA LYS A 208 22.21 0.90 -2.55
C LYS A 208 21.68 2.02 -1.66
N TYR A 209 20.36 2.26 -1.65
CA TYR A 209 19.72 3.24 -0.76
C TYR A 209 19.82 2.81 0.71
N ALA A 210 19.55 1.55 1.02
CA ALA A 210 19.67 1.00 2.38
C ALA A 210 21.11 1.12 2.92
N LYS A 211 22.13 0.77 2.10
CA LYS A 211 23.55 0.96 2.47
C LYS A 211 23.89 2.44 2.72
N ARG A 212 23.36 3.36 1.91
CA ARG A 212 23.55 4.81 2.12
C ARG A 212 22.88 5.31 3.39
N ALA A 213 21.65 4.85 3.68
CA ALA A 213 20.93 5.18 4.91
C ALA A 213 21.67 4.66 6.14
N SER A 214 22.12 3.40 6.14
CA SER A 214 22.91 2.80 7.23
C SER A 214 24.23 3.54 7.47
N LYS A 215 24.92 3.94 6.39
CA LYS A 215 26.16 4.73 6.49
C LYS A 215 25.89 6.11 7.09
N ARG A 216 24.76 6.75 6.70
CA ARG A 216 24.34 8.04 7.27
C ARG A 216 24.01 7.91 8.76
N LYS A 217 23.23 6.89 9.15
CA LYS A 217 22.89 6.62 10.56
C LYS A 217 24.14 6.35 11.39
N ARG A 218 25.10 5.56 10.89
CA ARG A 218 26.37 5.29 11.58
C ARG A 218 27.24 6.54 11.70
N ASN A 219 27.26 7.41 10.69
CA ASN A 219 27.99 8.68 10.74
C ASN A 219 27.34 9.65 11.72
N SER A 220 26.00 9.77 11.77
CA SER A 220 25.31 10.63 12.74
C SER A 220 25.55 10.14 14.18
N GLN A 221 25.46 8.83 14.45
CA GLN A 221 25.78 8.26 15.76
C GLN A 221 27.26 8.49 16.15
N LYS A 222 28.20 8.38 15.20
CA LYS A 222 29.62 8.64 15.43
C LYS A 222 29.90 10.13 15.71
N MET A 223 29.11 11.03 15.13
CA MET A 223 29.23 12.47 15.35
C MET A 223 28.67 12.92 16.69
N VAL A 224 27.56 12.32 17.15
CA VAL A 224 27.05 12.49 18.53
C VAL A 224 28.10 12.02 19.55
N ALA A 225 28.77 10.90 19.29
CA ALA A 225 29.85 10.39 20.15
C ALA A 225 31.12 11.26 20.14
N LEU A 226 31.35 12.09 19.12
CA LEU A 226 32.52 12.99 19.01
C LEU A 226 32.29 14.37 19.63
N GLY A 227 31.16 14.62 20.30
CA GLY A 227 30.89 15.89 21.00
C GLY A 227 30.76 17.12 20.10
N LYS A 228 30.58 16.94 18.79
CA LYS A 228 30.23 18.02 17.87
C LYS A 228 28.73 18.28 18.06
N GLY A 229 28.43 19.26 18.90
CA GLY A 229 27.15 19.40 19.57
C GLY A 229 25.95 19.51 18.65
N VAL A 230 24.98 18.66 18.95
CA VAL A 230 23.59 18.91 18.55
C VAL A 230 23.22 20.25 19.20
N PRO A 231 22.78 21.29 18.44
CA PRO A 231 22.38 22.54 19.04
C PRO A 231 21.11 22.35 19.86
N SER A 232 21.00 23.06 20.98
CA SER A 232 19.70 23.25 21.62
C SER A 232 18.78 24.09 20.71
N MET A 233 17.47 24.03 20.95
CA MET A 233 16.52 24.85 20.18
C MET A 233 16.83 26.34 20.33
N ASP A 234 17.22 26.79 21.51
CA ASP A 234 17.56 28.20 21.78
C ASP A 234 18.77 28.68 20.97
N GLU A 235 19.79 27.82 20.81
CA GLU A 235 20.98 28.14 19.99
C GLU A 235 20.67 28.14 18.48
N ALA A 236 19.77 27.26 18.03
CA ALA A 236 19.49 27.07 16.62
C ALA A 236 18.35 27.92 16.07
N ALA A 237 17.43 28.39 16.92
CA ALA A 237 16.18 29.03 16.51
C ALA A 237 16.39 30.14 15.48
N GLN A 238 17.23 31.14 15.80
CA GLN A 238 17.46 32.27 14.90
C GLN A 238 18.10 31.84 13.57
N HIS A 239 18.99 30.87 13.63
CA HIS A 239 19.63 30.35 12.41
C HIS A 239 18.60 29.62 11.53
N ILE A 240 17.71 28.82 12.11
CA ILE A 240 16.65 28.09 11.37
C ILE A 240 15.68 29.09 10.73
N LEU A 241 15.25 30.10 11.48
CA LEU A 241 14.34 31.13 10.96
C LEU A 241 14.97 31.88 9.79
N ASN A 242 16.23 32.29 9.92
CA ASN A 242 16.98 32.97 8.83
C ASN A 242 17.15 32.05 7.61
N LEU A 243 17.35 30.77 7.82
CA LEU A 243 17.46 29.80 6.74
C LEU A 243 16.14 29.66 5.96
N LEU A 244 15.02 29.60 6.68
CA LEU A 244 13.68 29.54 6.06
C LEU A 244 13.38 30.82 5.27
N ASP A 245 13.71 31.99 5.82
CA ASP A 245 13.55 33.27 5.12
C ASP A 245 14.39 33.32 3.84
N THR A 246 15.65 32.87 3.92
CA THR A 246 16.54 32.75 2.73
C THR A 246 15.98 31.85 1.65
N TRP A 247 15.24 30.84 2.03
CA TRP A 247 14.55 29.92 1.10
C TRP A 247 13.19 30.44 0.62
N GLY A 248 12.76 31.62 1.10
CA GLY A 248 11.50 32.25 0.71
C GLY A 248 10.27 31.76 1.46
N TYR A 249 10.43 30.95 2.53
CA TYR A 249 9.31 30.55 3.38
C TYR A 249 9.01 31.63 4.39
N LYS A 250 7.75 32.06 4.46
CA LYS A 250 7.25 33.06 5.40
C LYS A 250 6.10 32.54 6.22
N PHE A 251 6.06 32.91 7.50
CA PHE A 251 4.96 32.57 8.39
C PHE A 251 3.83 33.60 8.22
N GLU A 252 3.01 33.37 7.19
CA GLU A 252 1.92 34.27 6.82
C GLU A 252 0.63 33.48 6.48
N SER A 253 -0.51 34.19 6.44
CA SER A 253 -1.81 33.58 6.19
C SER A 253 -1.82 32.80 4.88
N GLY A 254 -2.24 31.54 4.94
CA GLY A 254 -2.26 30.58 3.82
C GLY A 254 -0.96 29.78 3.64
N ALA A 255 0.15 30.17 4.30
CA ALA A 255 1.46 29.49 4.19
C ALA A 255 1.92 28.81 5.50
N HIS A 256 1.17 28.92 6.60
CA HIS A 256 1.57 28.43 7.92
C HIS A 256 1.94 26.95 7.94
N ASN A 257 1.14 26.09 7.26
CA ASN A 257 1.41 24.66 7.23
C ASN A 257 2.77 24.36 6.59
N GLU A 258 3.06 24.98 5.46
CA GLU A 258 4.32 24.78 4.73
C GLU A 258 5.50 25.28 5.54
N TYR A 259 5.39 26.46 6.15
CA TYR A 259 6.41 27.03 7.00
C TYR A 259 6.76 26.12 8.18
N VAL A 260 5.75 25.69 8.97
CA VAL A 260 5.94 24.80 10.13
C VAL A 260 6.50 23.45 9.71
N LEU A 261 6.07 22.93 8.56
CA LEU A 261 6.59 21.68 7.99
C LEU A 261 8.10 21.80 7.67
N HIS A 262 8.52 22.90 7.04
CA HIS A 262 9.93 23.13 6.72
C HIS A 262 10.76 23.41 7.97
N PHE A 263 10.22 24.15 8.92
CA PHE A 263 10.82 24.36 10.24
C PHE A 263 11.10 23.02 10.95
N GLY A 264 10.10 22.16 11.06
CA GLY A 264 10.25 20.85 11.69
C GLY A 264 11.26 19.94 10.96
N LYS A 265 11.25 19.97 9.61
CA LYS A 265 12.26 19.22 8.81
C LYS A 265 13.68 19.71 9.06
N VAL A 266 13.89 20.99 9.25
CA VAL A 266 15.22 21.58 9.56
C VAL A 266 15.65 21.19 10.97
N CYS A 267 14.75 21.29 11.96
CA CYS A 267 15.02 20.81 13.32
C CYS A 267 15.48 19.33 13.34
N VAL A 268 14.77 18.46 12.64
CA VAL A 268 15.15 17.04 12.49
C VAL A 268 16.53 16.89 11.87
N ARG A 269 16.84 17.67 10.82
CA ARG A 269 18.15 17.59 10.15
C ARG A 269 19.31 18.03 11.04
N TYR A 270 19.12 19.03 11.89
CA TYR A 270 20.11 19.44 12.87
C TYR A 270 20.16 18.52 14.10
N GLY A 271 19.21 17.59 14.24
CA GLY A 271 19.17 16.66 15.37
C GLY A 271 18.67 17.28 16.66
N ILE A 272 17.96 18.40 16.57
CA ILE A 272 17.37 19.08 17.73
C ILE A 272 16.41 18.10 18.44
N ASP A 273 16.41 18.14 19.77
CA ASP A 273 15.52 17.33 20.58
C ASP A 273 14.05 17.60 20.23
N LYS A 274 13.25 16.53 20.18
CA LYS A 274 11.87 16.62 19.78
C LYS A 274 11.03 17.50 20.71
N GLU A 275 11.21 17.34 22.01
CA GLU A 275 10.44 18.07 23.01
C GLU A 275 10.81 19.57 23.03
N GLU A 276 12.09 19.90 22.83
CA GLU A 276 12.55 21.28 22.66
C GLU A 276 11.93 21.92 21.41
N ALA A 277 12.01 21.25 20.26
CA ALA A 277 11.47 21.78 19.01
C ALA A 277 9.94 21.92 19.05
N MET A 278 9.24 20.99 19.67
CA MET A 278 7.79 21.08 19.85
C MET A 278 7.38 22.19 20.80
N THR A 279 8.12 22.38 21.90
CA THR A 279 7.89 23.47 22.85
C THR A 279 8.07 24.82 22.16
N TYR A 280 9.15 24.97 21.38
CA TYR A 280 9.38 26.18 20.61
C TYR A 280 8.24 26.45 19.62
N ALA A 281 7.84 25.47 18.85
CA ALA A 281 6.76 25.60 17.87
C ALA A 281 5.41 25.95 18.53
N LYS A 282 5.12 25.38 19.67
CA LYS A 282 3.93 25.70 20.45
C LYS A 282 3.92 27.14 20.93
N CYS A 283 5.04 27.65 21.42
CA CYS A 283 5.15 29.01 21.91
C CYS A 283 5.11 30.07 20.81
N ASN A 284 5.63 29.75 19.62
CA ASN A 284 5.84 30.75 18.57
C ASN A 284 4.89 30.66 17.38
N PHE A 285 4.23 29.49 17.15
CA PHE A 285 3.39 29.30 15.97
C PHE A 285 1.93 28.95 16.30
N SER A 286 1.63 28.34 17.46
CA SER A 286 0.29 27.78 17.71
C SER A 286 -0.80 28.82 17.92
N SER A 287 -0.44 30.09 18.23
CA SER A 287 -1.42 31.18 18.30
C SER A 287 -2.08 31.46 16.94
N ASP A 288 -1.28 31.43 15.88
CA ASP A 288 -1.73 31.77 14.53
C ASP A 288 -1.99 30.51 13.67
N TYR A 289 -1.49 29.35 14.11
CA TYR A 289 -1.66 28.06 13.44
C TYR A 289 -1.83 26.91 14.45
N PRO A 290 -3.08 26.60 14.88
CA PRO A 290 -3.36 25.57 15.89
C PRO A 290 -2.83 24.18 15.56
N ASP A 291 -2.69 23.84 14.27
CA ASP A 291 -2.21 22.53 13.81
C ASP A 291 -0.68 22.37 13.86
N ALA A 292 0.06 23.40 14.30
CA ALA A 292 1.52 23.39 14.37
C ALA A 292 2.08 22.15 15.10
N ASP A 293 1.48 21.75 16.21
CA ASP A 293 1.89 20.58 16.99
C ASP A 293 1.75 19.27 16.18
N SER A 294 0.68 19.11 15.42
CA SER A 294 0.44 17.94 14.57
C SER A 294 1.47 17.84 13.44
N VAL A 295 1.78 18.97 12.80
CA VAL A 295 2.78 19.05 11.74
C VAL A 295 4.18 18.74 12.26
N MET A 296 4.56 19.31 13.41
CA MET A 296 5.84 19.04 14.07
C MET A 296 5.98 17.55 14.44
N LYS A 297 4.94 16.94 15.03
CA LYS A 297 4.94 15.49 15.33
C LYS A 297 5.16 14.64 14.08
N SER A 298 4.58 15.04 12.94
CA SER A 298 4.75 14.33 11.68
C SER A 298 6.21 14.38 11.18
N CYS A 299 6.90 15.50 11.35
CA CYS A 299 8.31 15.64 10.96
C CYS A 299 9.22 14.68 11.73
N TYR A 300 8.97 14.49 13.03
CA TYR A 300 9.75 13.60 13.90
C TYR A 300 9.38 12.11 13.80
N LYS A 301 8.38 11.73 12.99
CA LYS A 301 8.13 10.33 12.64
C LYS A 301 9.20 9.76 11.68
N HIS A 302 9.85 10.62 10.90
CA HIS A 302 10.83 10.25 9.88
C HIS A 302 12.24 10.60 10.36
N THR A 303 12.79 9.71 11.18
CA THR A 303 14.11 9.92 11.82
C THR A 303 15.31 9.60 10.94
N GLU A 304 15.12 9.18 9.69
CA GLU A 304 16.22 8.85 8.77
C GLU A 304 17.12 10.05 8.47
N LYS A 305 16.61 11.25 8.66
CA LYS A 305 17.33 12.53 8.45
C LYS A 305 17.76 13.21 9.74
N LEU A 306 17.58 12.56 10.90
CA LEU A 306 17.93 13.14 12.20
C LEU A 306 19.45 13.37 12.29
N GLY A 307 19.85 14.61 12.61
CA GLY A 307 21.25 14.99 12.80
C GLY A 307 22.12 14.82 11.54
N THR A 308 21.55 14.94 10.34
CA THR A 308 22.31 14.86 9.08
C THR A 308 23.00 16.15 8.69
N TRP A 309 22.64 17.25 9.32
CA TRP A 309 23.25 18.58 9.14
C TRP A 309 24.14 18.95 10.31
N HIS A 310 25.17 19.80 10.04
CA HIS A 310 26.10 20.29 11.04
C HIS A 310 25.71 21.73 11.42
N PHE A 311 25.59 21.95 12.71
CA PHE A 311 25.43 23.29 13.26
C PHE A 311 26.80 23.80 13.68
N TYR A 312 27.20 24.94 13.10
CA TYR A 312 28.47 25.61 13.43
C TYR A 312 28.19 26.80 14.37
N ARG A 313 28.76 26.79 15.56
CA ARG A 313 28.67 27.90 16.49
C ARG A 313 29.52 29.07 15.97
N LYS A 314 29.04 30.31 16.12
CA LYS A 314 29.75 31.53 15.73
C LYS A 314 31.07 31.62 16.51
N GLY A 315 32.22 31.41 15.86
CA GLY A 315 33.54 31.40 16.49
C GLY A 315 34.40 30.15 16.22
N GLU A 316 33.80 29.05 15.77
CA GLU A 316 34.54 27.87 15.30
C GLU A 316 34.92 28.07 13.83
N GLY A 317 36.08 28.70 13.58
CA GLY A 317 36.60 28.88 12.23
C GLY A 317 36.87 27.55 11.54
N PHE A 318 36.61 27.50 10.23
CA PHE A 318 37.06 26.41 9.37
C PHE A 318 38.57 26.24 9.52
N SER A 319 39.00 25.18 10.19
CA SER A 319 40.33 24.61 10.00
C SER A 319 40.18 23.49 8.99
N GLY A 320 40.79 23.65 7.81
CA GLY A 320 40.71 22.98 6.56
C GLY A 320 40.67 21.44 6.51
#